data_d235c447c6cd3daa0a3800fcba72595d
#
_entry.id   d235c447c6cd3daa0a3800fcba72595d
#
_cell.length_a   1.000
_cell.length_b   1.000
_cell.length_c   1.000
_cell.angle_alpha   90.00
_cell.angle_beta   90.00
_cell.angle_gamma   90.00
#
_symmetry.space_group_name_H-M   'P 1'
#
loop_
_entity.id
_entity.type
_entity.pdbx_description
1 polymer ?
#
loop_
_entity_poly.entity_id
_entity_poly.type
_entity_poly.pdbx_seq_one_letter_code
_entity_poly.pdbx_strand_id
1 'polypeptide(L)'
;MRYKNYIGYGIAIVVASVAILIAMHQLPTITIAGVQLRGVDMLSQLRSVPTPGDDSIAIVAPPTKKQAYVDSCPEGVKCIDDYSTDECGMLPLYHALHNVKGLNRPVRIAVMGDSYIEGDILTGELREMLQKRFGGCGVGFVPMANESHGFRRTVLHNFNGWTEHSAVTPHGYHASNASIPGYYFTPSSGAYTEVRGQKKYCSLLDSCHTASILFRSLIPNTITVTTNGTLTNEYAIDGSNRIQHISVNGRLGKVRFRITNGGDSVMCYGVTMDPRSGVILDNYALRASSGEQLRNLSHEMLSQLNQLRHYDLVILMYGLNVANTQQTNYSKYHDKMCLVINHLKQAMPNTGFLVVSVADREENVDGVMKTMRGIKQLIAEQQHIAADEGVAFWNMFEAMGGTGSIVKMVNERPRKANLDYTHINHLGGRQMAKYLYDAIIAGYDNYLRRLSYEAEY
;
A
#
# COMPACT_ATOMS: atom_id res chain seq x y z
N MET A 1 38.31 50.70 -9.72
CA MET A 1 37.92 49.46 -9.03
C MET A 1 38.98 48.41 -9.23
N ARG A 2 39.68 47.97 -8.17
CA ARG A 2 40.70 46.91 -8.25
C ARG A 2 39.99 45.57 -8.32
N TYR A 3 40.07 44.88 -9.44
CA TYR A 3 39.63 43.47 -9.54
C TYR A 3 40.47 42.64 -8.59
N LYS A 4 39.82 42.05 -7.56
CA LYS A 4 40.45 41.08 -6.67
C LYS A 4 40.69 39.77 -7.47
N ASN A 5 41.93 39.32 -7.46
CA ASN A 5 42.41 38.18 -8.26
C ASN A 5 41.95 36.86 -7.58
N TYR A 6 40.68 36.49 -7.72
CA TYR A 6 40.08 35.31 -7.07
C TYR A 6 40.71 33.98 -7.55
N ILE A 7 41.28 33.97 -8.77
CA ILE A 7 41.99 32.80 -9.31
C ILE A 7 43.28 32.54 -8.49
N GLY A 8 44.01 33.60 -8.11
CA GLY A 8 45.19 33.47 -7.27
C GLY A 8 44.92 32.90 -5.89
N TYR A 9 43.79 33.29 -5.27
CA TYR A 9 43.36 32.72 -3.99
C TYR A 9 42.94 31.25 -4.12
N GLY A 10 42.25 30.87 -5.21
CA GLY A 10 41.87 29.46 -5.47
C GLY A 10 43.09 28.55 -5.62
N ILE A 11 44.09 29.01 -6.39
CA ILE A 11 45.37 28.29 -6.56
C ILE A 11 46.14 28.17 -5.24
N ALA A 12 46.17 29.25 -4.44
CA ALA A 12 46.84 29.24 -3.14
C ALA A 12 46.18 28.25 -2.14
N ILE A 13 44.87 28.15 -2.16
CA ILE A 13 44.12 27.18 -1.30
C ILE A 13 44.44 25.75 -1.73
N VAL A 14 44.45 25.45 -3.03
CA VAL A 14 44.77 24.11 -3.54
C VAL A 14 46.22 23.73 -3.18
N VAL A 15 47.18 24.63 -3.38
CA VAL A 15 48.59 24.39 -3.03
C VAL A 15 48.75 24.17 -1.52
N ALA A 16 48.11 24.98 -0.71
CA ALA A 16 48.13 24.83 0.75
C ALA A 16 47.50 23.48 1.21
N SER A 17 46.39 23.07 0.60
CA SER A 17 45.75 21.78 0.91
C SER A 17 46.62 20.59 0.55
N VAL A 18 47.29 20.63 -0.62
CA VAL A 18 48.24 19.59 -1.03
C VAL A 18 49.46 19.55 -0.10
N ALA A 19 49.99 20.71 0.30
CA ALA A 19 51.11 20.78 1.25
C ALA A 19 50.75 20.21 2.62
N ILE A 20 49.53 20.49 3.12
CA ILE A 20 49.01 19.93 4.39
C ILE A 20 48.87 18.39 4.28
N LEU A 21 48.35 17.87 3.17
CA LEU A 21 48.19 16.43 2.96
C LEU A 21 49.56 15.71 2.91
N ILE A 22 50.56 16.33 2.29
CA ILE A 22 51.93 15.80 2.26
C ILE A 22 52.56 15.84 3.67
N ALA A 23 52.34 16.93 4.42
CA ALA A 23 52.83 17.04 5.78
C ALA A 23 52.17 16.00 6.72
N MET A 24 50.87 15.78 6.56
CA MET A 24 50.14 14.74 7.33
C MET A 24 50.64 13.31 7.02
N HIS A 25 51.11 13.05 5.80
CA HIS A 25 51.67 11.76 5.44
C HIS A 25 53.04 11.49 6.12
N GLN A 26 53.76 12.52 6.52
CA GLN A 26 55.06 12.43 7.20
C GLN A 26 54.94 12.29 8.74
N LEU A 27 53.74 12.48 9.31
CA LEU A 27 53.57 12.40 10.75
C LEU A 27 53.51 10.94 11.23
N PRO A 28 54.18 10.60 12.35
CA PRO A 28 54.04 9.28 12.96
C PRO A 28 52.64 9.07 13.51
N THR A 29 52.20 7.83 13.61
CA THR A 29 50.89 7.46 14.17
C THR A 29 50.70 8.09 15.57
N ILE A 30 49.69 8.93 15.72
CA ILE A 30 49.37 9.63 16.97
C ILE A 30 48.25 8.86 17.67
N THR A 31 48.48 8.53 18.95
CA THR A 31 47.43 7.93 19.80
C THR A 31 46.93 8.98 20.78
N ILE A 32 45.64 9.31 20.70
CA ILE A 32 44.98 10.24 21.62
C ILE A 32 43.92 9.45 22.42
N ALA A 33 44.01 9.47 23.72
CA ALA A 33 43.05 8.82 24.65
C ALA A 33 42.79 7.32 24.33
N GLY A 34 43.85 6.58 23.91
CA GLY A 34 43.72 5.14 23.63
C GLY A 34 43.18 4.80 22.24
N VAL A 35 42.86 5.81 21.40
CA VAL A 35 42.41 5.60 20.03
C VAL A 35 43.55 5.96 19.06
N GLN A 36 43.97 4.99 18.25
CA GLN A 36 44.98 5.13 17.22
C GLN A 36 44.37 5.80 15.98
N LEU A 37 44.83 6.98 15.63
CA LEU A 37 44.43 7.64 14.37
C LEU A 37 45.17 6.94 13.21
N ARG A 38 44.42 6.35 12.30
CA ARG A 38 44.91 5.61 11.16
C ARG A 38 45.53 6.57 10.14
N GLY A 39 46.84 6.45 9.88
CA GLY A 39 47.48 7.15 8.77
C GLY A 39 46.94 6.63 7.45
N VAL A 40 46.47 7.54 6.58
CA VAL A 40 46.02 7.19 5.23
C VAL A 40 47.19 7.35 4.29
N ASP A 41 47.78 6.26 3.81
CA ASP A 41 48.81 6.28 2.78
C ASP A 41 48.18 6.47 1.40
N MET A 42 48.07 7.74 0.98
CA MET A 42 47.53 8.11 -0.34
C MET A 42 48.47 7.88 -1.51
N LEU A 43 49.77 7.56 -1.26
CA LEU A 43 50.76 7.34 -2.27
C LEU A 43 51.03 5.86 -2.55
N SER A 44 50.47 4.95 -1.77
CA SER A 44 50.64 3.50 -1.96
C SER A 44 50.16 3.00 -3.32
N GLN A 45 49.18 3.67 -3.91
CA GLN A 45 48.60 3.33 -5.21
C GLN A 45 49.47 3.81 -6.39
N LEU A 46 50.47 4.69 -6.15
CA LEU A 46 51.37 5.22 -7.20
C LEU A 46 52.75 4.53 -7.24
N ARG A 47 53.01 3.63 -6.31
CA ARG A 47 54.26 2.86 -6.28
C ARG A 47 54.07 1.50 -6.94
N SER A 48 54.22 1.46 -8.27
CA SER A 48 54.50 0.21 -8.99
C SER A 48 55.96 -0.14 -8.84
N VAL A 49 56.31 -1.15 -8.07
CA VAL A 49 57.65 -1.74 -8.03
C VAL A 49 57.65 -3.01 -8.88
N PRO A 50 58.48 -3.14 -9.91
CA PRO A 50 58.68 -4.42 -10.57
C PRO A 50 59.72 -5.20 -9.78
N THR A 51 59.39 -6.39 -9.30
CA THR A 51 60.39 -7.35 -8.79
C THR A 51 60.45 -8.53 -9.73
N PRO A 52 61.64 -8.93 -10.18
CA PRO A 52 61.84 -10.19 -10.92
C PRO A 52 62.12 -11.32 -9.94
N GLY A 53 61.32 -12.37 -10.00
CA GLY A 53 61.51 -13.59 -9.21
C GLY A 53 60.41 -14.60 -9.53
N ASP A 54 60.85 -15.57 -10.32
CA ASP A 54 60.16 -16.78 -10.70
C ASP A 54 59.67 -17.56 -9.47
N ASP A 55 58.33 -17.72 -9.37
CA ASP A 55 57.68 -18.85 -8.74
C ASP A 55 56.22 -18.87 -9.20
N SER A 56 55.85 -19.95 -9.82
CA SER A 56 54.50 -20.25 -10.33
C SER A 56 53.44 -20.23 -9.22
N ILE A 57 53.00 -19.04 -8.84
CA ILE A 57 51.80 -18.86 -8.02
C ILE A 57 50.64 -18.92 -8.99
N ALA A 58 49.77 -19.91 -8.76
CA ALA A 58 48.49 -19.98 -9.43
C ALA A 58 47.79 -18.61 -9.36
N ILE A 59 47.56 -17.98 -10.52
CA ILE A 59 46.83 -16.74 -10.65
C ILE A 59 45.41 -17.05 -10.21
N VAL A 60 45.11 -16.76 -8.93
CA VAL A 60 43.72 -16.68 -8.49
C VAL A 60 43.13 -15.52 -9.26
N ALA A 61 42.23 -15.81 -10.20
CA ALA A 61 41.53 -14.79 -10.93
C ALA A 61 40.93 -13.79 -9.93
N PRO A 62 41.07 -12.46 -10.15
CA PRO A 62 40.46 -11.49 -9.24
C PRO A 62 38.97 -11.82 -9.11
N PRO A 63 38.38 -11.72 -7.91
CA PRO A 63 36.96 -12.00 -7.73
C PRO A 63 36.20 -11.12 -8.72
N THR A 64 35.48 -11.76 -9.63
CA THR A 64 34.62 -11.08 -10.59
C THR A 64 33.66 -10.23 -9.78
N LYS A 65 33.68 -8.91 -9.97
CA LYS A 65 32.69 -8.01 -9.35
C LYS A 65 31.33 -8.53 -9.72
N LYS A 66 30.54 -8.94 -8.72
CA LYS A 66 29.16 -9.38 -8.90
C LYS A 66 28.42 -8.29 -9.68
N GLN A 67 27.90 -8.60 -10.85
CA GLN A 67 27.08 -7.67 -11.60
C GLN A 67 25.77 -7.47 -10.85
N ALA A 68 25.32 -6.22 -10.68
CA ALA A 68 24.01 -5.98 -10.05
C ALA A 68 22.91 -6.62 -10.90
N TYR A 69 21.98 -7.35 -10.26
CA TYR A 69 20.82 -7.88 -10.96
C TYR A 69 19.96 -6.72 -11.48
N VAL A 70 19.56 -6.79 -12.75
CA VAL A 70 18.69 -5.79 -13.39
C VAL A 70 17.31 -6.40 -13.57
N ASP A 71 16.30 -5.74 -12.99
CA ASP A 71 14.92 -6.16 -13.15
C ASP A 71 14.44 -6.02 -14.59
N SER A 72 13.65 -6.98 -15.06
CA SER A 72 13.05 -6.96 -16.38
C SER A 72 11.56 -6.67 -16.29
N CYS A 73 11.04 -5.90 -17.24
CA CYS A 73 9.61 -5.64 -17.39
C CYS A 73 9.09 -6.38 -18.63
N PRO A 74 8.13 -7.30 -18.51
CA PRO A 74 7.57 -8.00 -19.66
C PRO A 74 6.91 -7.04 -20.66
N GLU A 75 6.98 -7.37 -21.94
CA GLU A 75 6.33 -6.58 -22.99
C GLU A 75 4.81 -6.47 -22.73
N GLY A 76 4.27 -5.27 -22.90
CA GLY A 76 2.85 -4.96 -22.67
C GLY A 76 2.42 -4.82 -21.21
N VAL A 77 3.34 -4.97 -20.26
CA VAL A 77 3.08 -4.74 -18.83
C VAL A 77 3.62 -3.35 -18.44
N LYS A 78 2.79 -2.55 -17.78
CA LYS A 78 3.29 -1.36 -17.07
C LYS A 78 3.76 -1.83 -15.69
N CYS A 79 5.06 -1.92 -15.50
CA CYS A 79 5.66 -2.38 -14.26
C CYS A 79 5.56 -1.34 -13.14
N ILE A 80 5.76 -1.79 -11.91
CA ILE A 80 5.81 -0.96 -10.71
C ILE A 80 7.21 -0.36 -10.62
N ASP A 81 7.29 0.94 -10.43
CA ASP A 81 8.52 1.66 -10.08
C ASP A 81 8.66 1.63 -8.55
N ASP A 82 9.68 0.97 -8.01
CA ASP A 82 9.91 0.89 -6.57
C ASP A 82 11.07 1.82 -6.18
N TYR A 83 10.75 2.90 -5.46
CA TYR A 83 11.71 3.92 -5.00
C TYR A 83 12.26 3.62 -3.60
N SER A 84 11.86 2.49 -2.98
CA SER A 84 12.30 2.17 -1.63
C SER A 84 13.77 1.78 -1.59
N THR A 85 14.49 2.34 -0.63
CA THR A 85 15.86 1.95 -0.25
C THR A 85 15.86 1.10 1.03
N ASP A 86 14.76 1.11 1.73
CA ASP A 86 14.43 0.35 2.93
C ASP A 86 13.24 -0.58 2.62
N GLU A 87 12.90 -1.55 3.18
CA GLU A 87 11.86 -2.52 2.84
C GLU A 87 10.42 -1.94 2.82
N CYS A 88 10.24 -0.63 2.58
CA CYS A 88 8.92 0.03 2.60
C CYS A 88 8.17 0.01 1.27
N GLY A 89 8.76 -0.53 0.19
CA GLY A 89 8.11 -0.70 -1.12
C GLY A 89 7.40 -2.03 -1.26
N MET A 90 7.68 -2.76 -2.34
CA MET A 90 7.01 -4.04 -2.64
C MET A 90 7.61 -5.25 -1.93
N LEU A 91 8.81 -5.12 -1.34
CA LEU A 91 9.56 -6.24 -0.77
C LEU A 91 8.80 -7.02 0.33
N PRO A 92 8.10 -6.37 1.29
CA PRO A 92 7.35 -7.10 2.32
C PRO A 92 6.29 -8.03 1.73
N LEU A 93 5.56 -7.57 0.69
CA LEU A 93 4.60 -8.40 -0.02
C LEU A 93 5.28 -9.58 -0.71
N TYR A 94 6.36 -9.35 -1.45
CA TYR A 94 7.03 -10.41 -2.20
C TYR A 94 7.63 -11.46 -1.28
N HIS A 95 8.23 -11.04 -0.17
CA HIS A 95 8.71 -11.93 0.87
C HIS A 95 7.58 -12.77 1.48
N ALA A 96 6.44 -12.15 1.81
CA ALA A 96 5.28 -12.85 2.36
C ALA A 96 4.67 -13.84 1.34
N LEU A 97 4.58 -13.47 0.06
CA LEU A 97 4.09 -14.36 -1.01
C LEU A 97 5.02 -15.56 -1.25
N HIS A 98 6.33 -15.36 -1.19
CA HIS A 98 7.32 -16.44 -1.29
C HIS A 98 7.15 -17.46 -0.17
N ASN A 99 6.89 -17.00 1.02
CA ASN A 99 6.74 -17.81 2.23
C ASN A 99 5.29 -18.19 2.55
N VAL A 100 4.33 -17.95 1.66
CA VAL A 100 2.87 -18.07 1.92
C VAL A 100 2.45 -19.43 2.49
N LYS A 101 3.12 -20.51 2.12
CA LYS A 101 2.84 -21.88 2.62
C LYS A 101 3.36 -22.10 4.04
N GLY A 102 4.40 -21.40 4.44
CA GLY A 102 5.02 -21.48 5.78
C GLY A 102 4.46 -20.48 6.78
N LEU A 103 3.73 -19.46 6.33
CA LEU A 103 3.09 -18.49 7.22
C LEU A 103 1.92 -19.11 7.97
N ASN A 104 1.86 -18.88 9.29
CA ASN A 104 0.70 -19.28 10.11
C ASN A 104 -0.47 -18.27 10.03
N ARG A 105 -0.46 -17.40 9.04
CA ARG A 105 -1.46 -16.37 8.74
C ARG A 105 -1.59 -16.16 7.24
N PRO A 106 -2.69 -15.61 6.74
CA PRO A 106 -2.75 -15.15 5.36
C PRO A 106 -1.81 -13.96 5.10
N VAL A 107 -1.32 -13.85 3.87
CA VAL A 107 -0.73 -12.62 3.31
C VAL A 107 -1.86 -11.62 3.12
N ARG A 108 -1.71 -10.40 3.66
CA ARG A 108 -2.77 -9.39 3.65
C ARG A 108 -2.39 -8.14 2.89
N ILE A 109 -3.30 -7.72 2.02
CA ILE A 109 -3.20 -6.49 1.25
C ILE A 109 -4.37 -5.59 1.66
N ALA A 110 -4.08 -4.36 2.11
CA ALA A 110 -5.10 -3.32 2.27
C ALA A 110 -5.12 -2.46 1.01
N VAL A 111 -6.28 -2.25 0.40
CA VAL A 111 -6.47 -1.25 -0.65
C VAL A 111 -7.33 -0.13 -0.08
N MET A 112 -6.72 1.04 0.08
CA MET A 112 -7.35 2.26 0.55
C MET A 112 -7.58 3.18 -0.64
N GLY A 113 -8.80 3.64 -0.83
CA GLY A 113 -9.13 4.48 -1.98
C GLY A 113 -10.49 5.14 -1.88
N ASP A 114 -10.85 5.80 -2.95
CA ASP A 114 -12.11 6.52 -3.09
C ASP A 114 -13.19 5.68 -3.80
N SER A 115 -14.11 6.34 -4.51
CA SER A 115 -15.19 5.68 -5.27
C SER A 115 -14.68 4.75 -6.39
N TYR A 116 -13.43 4.87 -6.80
CA TYR A 116 -12.85 4.05 -7.87
C TYR A 116 -12.70 2.58 -7.51
N ILE A 117 -12.57 2.27 -6.21
CA ILE A 117 -12.53 0.90 -5.69
C ILE A 117 -13.81 0.47 -4.99
N GLU A 118 -14.81 1.36 -4.90
CA GLU A 118 -16.08 1.05 -4.23
C GLU A 118 -16.75 -0.18 -4.85
N GLY A 119 -17.47 -0.94 -4.03
CA GLY A 119 -18.22 -2.11 -4.50
C GLY A 119 -17.35 -3.26 -5.02
N ASP A 120 -16.08 -3.32 -4.68
CA ASP A 120 -15.11 -4.30 -5.18
C ASP A 120 -14.95 -4.27 -6.71
N ILE A 121 -15.21 -3.13 -7.37
CA ILE A 121 -15.15 -3.00 -8.84
C ILE A 121 -13.81 -3.49 -9.40
N LEU A 122 -12.69 -3.10 -8.77
CA LEU A 122 -11.34 -3.54 -9.13
C LEU A 122 -10.82 -4.60 -8.16
N THR A 123 -10.99 -4.35 -6.86
CA THR A 123 -10.41 -5.14 -5.78
C THR A 123 -10.94 -6.56 -5.72
N GLY A 124 -12.17 -6.81 -6.16
CA GLY A 124 -12.76 -8.15 -6.20
C GLY A 124 -12.02 -9.09 -7.16
N GLU A 125 -11.75 -8.61 -8.37
CA GLU A 125 -11.04 -9.37 -9.41
C GLU A 125 -9.55 -9.53 -9.06
N LEU A 126 -8.91 -8.49 -8.50
CA LEU A 126 -7.51 -8.57 -8.05
C LEU A 126 -7.36 -9.62 -6.93
N ARG A 127 -8.27 -9.60 -5.94
CA ARG A 127 -8.33 -10.60 -4.88
C ARG A 127 -8.47 -12.01 -5.45
N GLU A 128 -9.39 -12.21 -6.39
CA GLU A 128 -9.62 -13.51 -7.02
C GLU A 128 -8.36 -14.04 -7.72
N MET A 129 -7.68 -13.22 -8.52
CA MET A 129 -6.46 -13.61 -9.24
C MET A 129 -5.34 -14.00 -8.27
N LEU A 130 -5.13 -13.20 -7.20
CA LEU A 130 -4.13 -13.50 -6.19
C LEU A 130 -4.49 -14.78 -5.40
N GLN A 131 -5.75 -14.95 -5.01
CA GLN A 131 -6.22 -16.16 -4.32
C GLN A 131 -6.10 -17.42 -5.21
N LYS A 132 -6.35 -17.32 -6.51
CA LYS A 132 -6.15 -18.44 -7.44
C LYS A 132 -4.68 -18.85 -7.56
N ARG A 133 -3.75 -17.92 -7.52
CA ARG A 133 -2.31 -18.19 -7.66
C ARG A 133 -1.68 -18.66 -6.35
N PHE A 134 -1.99 -18.04 -5.23
CA PHE A 134 -1.30 -18.23 -3.95
C PHE A 134 -2.17 -18.94 -2.89
N GLY A 135 -3.39 -19.34 -3.24
CA GLY A 135 -4.37 -19.83 -2.30
C GLY A 135 -5.09 -18.71 -1.55
N GLY A 136 -6.08 -19.06 -0.79
CA GLY A 136 -6.91 -18.13 -0.04
C GLY A 136 -8.39 -18.26 -0.38
N CYS A 137 -9.25 -17.60 0.39
CA CYS A 137 -10.71 -17.56 0.20
C CYS A 137 -11.30 -16.38 1.01
N GLY A 138 -12.60 -16.17 0.88
CA GLY A 138 -13.33 -15.14 1.61
C GLY A 138 -13.21 -13.76 0.99
N VAL A 139 -13.99 -12.82 1.54
CA VAL A 139 -14.16 -11.47 0.98
C VAL A 139 -13.30 -10.40 1.66
N GLY A 140 -12.59 -10.77 2.75
CA GLY A 140 -11.84 -9.82 3.57
C GLY A 140 -12.77 -8.89 4.36
N PHE A 141 -12.37 -7.63 4.46
CA PHE A 141 -13.07 -6.61 5.22
C PHE A 141 -14.39 -6.17 4.58
N VAL A 142 -15.42 -6.01 5.42
CA VAL A 142 -16.74 -5.45 5.09
C VAL A 142 -17.10 -4.45 6.19
N PRO A 143 -17.48 -3.19 5.90
CA PRO A 143 -17.92 -2.23 6.92
C PRO A 143 -19.17 -2.72 7.65
N MET A 144 -19.49 -2.13 8.82
CA MET A 144 -20.69 -2.51 9.57
C MET A 144 -21.98 -2.24 8.80
N ALA A 145 -22.03 -1.14 8.07
CA ALA A 145 -23.10 -0.74 7.15
C ALA A 145 -22.49 -0.14 5.88
N ASN A 146 -23.23 -0.13 4.79
CA ASN A 146 -22.86 0.57 3.57
C ASN A 146 -24.10 0.81 2.71
N GLU A 147 -24.43 2.08 2.44
CA GLU A 147 -25.58 2.45 1.61
C GLU A 147 -25.48 1.86 0.19
N SER A 148 -24.26 1.72 -0.34
CA SER A 148 -24.00 1.13 -1.65
C SER A 148 -23.89 -0.41 -1.63
N HIS A 149 -24.26 -1.10 -0.54
CA HIS A 149 -24.04 -2.54 -0.37
C HIS A 149 -24.59 -3.40 -1.53
N GLY A 150 -25.69 -3.02 -2.14
CA GLY A 150 -26.25 -3.72 -3.31
C GLY A 150 -25.37 -3.66 -4.57
N PHE A 151 -24.44 -2.74 -4.62
CA PHE A 151 -23.48 -2.58 -5.70
C PHE A 151 -22.29 -3.54 -5.59
N ARG A 152 -21.96 -3.99 -4.38
CA ARG A 152 -20.85 -4.91 -4.11
C ARG A 152 -21.25 -6.35 -4.44
N ARG A 153 -20.84 -6.84 -5.61
CA ARG A 153 -21.23 -8.17 -6.13
C ARG A 153 -20.59 -9.34 -5.38
N THR A 154 -19.51 -9.10 -4.66
CA THR A 154 -18.72 -10.15 -3.99
C THR A 154 -19.32 -10.62 -2.68
N VAL A 155 -20.17 -9.79 -2.06
CA VAL A 155 -20.76 -10.06 -0.75
C VAL A 155 -22.25 -9.71 -0.71
N LEU A 156 -23.06 -10.57 -0.11
CA LEU A 156 -24.38 -10.22 0.38
C LEU A 156 -24.21 -9.62 1.77
N HIS A 157 -24.62 -8.38 1.93
CA HIS A 157 -24.47 -7.59 3.14
C HIS A 157 -25.85 -7.16 3.64
N ASN A 158 -26.20 -7.59 4.83
CA ASN A 158 -27.46 -7.23 5.50
C ASN A 158 -27.13 -6.66 6.88
N PHE A 159 -27.69 -5.53 7.23
CA PHE A 159 -27.38 -4.82 8.46
C PHE A 159 -28.55 -3.97 8.94
N ASN A 160 -28.53 -3.63 10.23
CA ASN A 160 -29.50 -2.71 10.84
C ASN A 160 -28.93 -2.09 12.11
N GLY A 161 -29.35 -0.86 12.42
CA GLY A 161 -29.09 -0.21 13.69
C GLY A 161 -27.72 0.47 13.81
N TRP A 162 -27.08 0.83 12.69
CA TRP A 162 -25.78 1.49 12.66
C TRP A 162 -25.91 2.97 12.29
N THR A 163 -25.20 3.82 13.01
CA THR A 163 -24.96 5.22 12.62
C THR A 163 -23.51 5.36 12.16
N GLU A 164 -23.29 5.77 10.91
CA GLU A 164 -21.96 6.03 10.36
C GLU A 164 -21.47 7.42 10.77
N HIS A 165 -20.19 7.49 11.15
CA HIS A 165 -19.43 8.71 11.38
C HIS A 165 -18.22 8.69 10.47
N SER A 166 -18.10 9.67 9.56
CA SER A 166 -17.13 9.64 8.48
C SER A 166 -16.37 10.96 8.33
N ALA A 167 -15.09 10.88 7.99
CA ALA A 167 -14.23 12.04 7.74
C ALA A 167 -14.68 12.89 6.54
N VAL A 168 -15.45 12.32 5.61
CA VAL A 168 -15.99 13.03 4.44
C VAL A 168 -17.35 13.68 4.73
N THR A 169 -18.00 13.31 5.84
CA THR A 169 -19.21 13.95 6.39
C THR A 169 -18.94 14.31 7.85
N PRO A 170 -18.17 15.38 8.13
CA PRO A 170 -17.52 15.58 9.42
C PRO A 170 -18.45 15.89 10.59
N HIS A 171 -19.76 16.12 10.36
CA HIS A 171 -20.71 16.36 11.46
C HIS A 171 -20.81 15.15 12.39
N GLY A 172 -20.46 15.32 13.67
CA GLY A 172 -20.42 14.24 14.66
C GLY A 172 -19.27 13.23 14.48
N TYR A 173 -18.33 13.48 13.57
CA TYR A 173 -17.15 12.64 13.39
C TYR A 173 -16.02 13.06 14.33
N HIS A 174 -15.38 12.08 14.95
CA HIS A 174 -14.20 12.24 15.79
C HIS A 174 -13.07 11.34 15.31
N ALA A 175 -11.98 11.93 14.78
CA ALA A 175 -10.85 11.20 14.22
C ALA A 175 -10.19 10.23 15.22
N SER A 176 -10.21 10.56 16.53
CA SER A 176 -9.70 9.69 17.61
C SER A 176 -10.49 8.39 17.80
N ASN A 177 -11.72 8.33 17.29
CA ASN A 177 -12.57 7.13 17.31
C ASN A 177 -12.48 6.31 16.03
N ALA A 178 -11.93 6.91 14.97
CA ALA A 178 -11.92 6.29 13.66
C ALA A 178 -10.72 5.36 13.45
N SER A 179 -10.91 4.38 12.61
CA SER A 179 -9.87 3.54 12.03
C SER A 179 -9.87 3.69 10.50
N ILE A 180 -9.09 2.89 9.78
CA ILE A 180 -9.07 2.90 8.31
C ILE A 180 -10.48 2.61 7.77
N PRO A 181 -10.93 3.34 6.76
CA PRO A 181 -10.29 4.41 5.97
C PRO A 181 -10.63 5.84 6.46
N GLY A 182 -11.14 6.00 7.68
CA GLY A 182 -11.57 7.28 8.22
C GLY A 182 -13.05 7.32 8.55
N TYR A 183 -13.61 6.20 8.97
CA TYR A 183 -14.97 6.11 9.52
C TYR A 183 -15.02 5.14 10.72
N TYR A 184 -16.11 5.22 11.45
CA TYR A 184 -16.56 4.26 12.47
C TYR A 184 -18.08 4.27 12.56
N PHE A 185 -18.63 3.26 13.20
CA PHE A 185 -20.08 3.09 13.37
C PHE A 185 -20.42 3.00 14.85
N THR A 186 -21.45 3.72 15.28
CA THR A 186 -22.06 3.52 16.61
C THR A 186 -23.34 2.70 16.48
N PRO A 187 -23.53 1.67 17.33
CA PRO A 187 -24.72 0.81 17.28
C PRO A 187 -25.90 1.40 18.06
N SER A 188 -27.11 1.17 17.61
CA SER A 188 -28.28 1.10 18.48
C SER A 188 -28.32 -0.25 19.21
N SER A 189 -29.10 -0.39 20.28
CA SER A 189 -29.23 -1.67 20.96
C SER A 189 -29.76 -2.75 20.01
N GLY A 190 -29.07 -3.89 19.96
CA GLY A 190 -29.40 -5.01 19.08
C GLY A 190 -28.96 -4.81 17.62
N ALA A 191 -28.16 -3.80 17.32
CA ALA A 191 -27.58 -3.59 15.98
C ALA A 191 -26.85 -4.84 15.49
N TYR A 192 -26.96 -5.13 14.19
CA TYR A 192 -26.30 -6.30 13.62
C TYR A 192 -25.75 -6.04 12.23
N THR A 193 -24.73 -6.83 11.88
CA THR A 193 -24.20 -6.96 10.53
C THR A 193 -24.11 -8.44 10.17
N GLU A 194 -24.66 -8.81 9.02
CA GLU A 194 -24.61 -10.17 8.47
C GLU A 194 -23.95 -10.12 7.10
N VAL A 195 -22.95 -10.97 6.91
CA VAL A 195 -22.18 -11.08 5.66
C VAL A 195 -22.18 -12.49 5.12
N ARG A 196 -22.25 -12.61 3.79
CA ARG A 196 -22.13 -13.85 3.06
C ARG A 196 -21.40 -13.60 1.75
N GLY A 197 -20.31 -14.33 1.47
CA GLY A 197 -19.64 -14.29 0.18
C GLY A 197 -20.51 -14.83 -0.95
N GLN A 198 -20.38 -14.27 -2.16
CA GLN A 198 -21.20 -14.65 -3.32
C GLN A 198 -20.41 -15.46 -4.34
N LYS A 199 -20.43 -16.79 -4.23
CA LYS A 199 -19.77 -17.70 -5.18
C LYS A 199 -20.23 -17.57 -6.65
N LYS A 200 -21.41 -16.95 -6.87
CA LYS A 200 -21.88 -16.66 -8.24
C LYS A 200 -20.87 -15.85 -9.06
N TYR A 201 -20.08 -15.00 -8.41
CA TYR A 201 -19.05 -14.16 -9.04
C TYR A 201 -17.66 -14.75 -8.90
N CYS A 202 -17.38 -15.44 -7.79
CA CYS A 202 -16.13 -16.14 -7.57
C CYS A 202 -16.35 -17.32 -6.61
N SER A 203 -15.95 -18.53 -7.00
CA SER A 203 -16.12 -19.75 -6.20
C SER A 203 -15.37 -19.72 -4.86
N LEU A 204 -14.29 -18.93 -4.76
CA LEU A 204 -13.49 -18.79 -3.55
C LEU A 204 -14.17 -17.93 -2.48
N LEU A 205 -15.33 -17.32 -2.77
CA LEU A 205 -16.06 -16.47 -1.85
C LEU A 205 -17.18 -17.20 -1.08
N ASP A 206 -17.48 -18.45 -1.37
CA ASP A 206 -18.63 -19.16 -0.76
C ASP A 206 -18.41 -19.52 0.70
N SER A 207 -17.16 -19.60 1.13
CA SER A 207 -16.80 -19.84 2.52
C SER A 207 -15.44 -19.24 2.88
N CYS A 208 -15.23 -19.00 4.17
CA CYS A 208 -13.96 -18.61 4.76
C CYS A 208 -13.65 -19.52 5.96
N HIS A 209 -12.45 -19.36 6.54
CA HIS A 209 -12.02 -20.15 7.70
C HIS A 209 -12.21 -19.39 9.02
N THR A 210 -12.14 -18.06 8.97
CA THR A 210 -12.26 -17.21 10.13
C THR A 210 -13.15 -16.02 9.77
N ALA A 211 -14.09 -15.70 10.64
CA ALA A 211 -14.84 -14.45 10.55
C ALA A 211 -14.69 -13.69 11.87
N SER A 212 -14.48 -12.37 11.78
CA SER A 212 -14.25 -11.54 12.95
C SER A 212 -15.04 -10.25 12.88
N ILE A 213 -15.43 -9.70 14.03
CA ILE A 213 -15.87 -8.31 14.17
C ILE A 213 -14.75 -7.51 14.84
N LEU A 214 -14.50 -6.31 14.34
CA LEU A 214 -13.55 -5.33 14.86
C LEU A 214 -14.29 -4.18 15.50
N PHE A 215 -14.03 -3.91 16.78
CA PHE A 215 -14.77 -2.91 17.55
C PHE A 215 -13.90 -2.35 18.70
N ARG A 216 -14.38 -1.29 19.33
CA ARG A 216 -13.90 -0.76 20.60
C ARG A 216 -15.12 -0.49 21.47
N SER A 217 -15.21 -1.10 22.64
CA SER A 217 -16.29 -0.86 23.61
C SER A 217 -15.67 -0.34 24.90
N LEU A 218 -16.06 0.88 25.29
CA LEU A 218 -15.59 1.49 26.55
C LEU A 218 -16.32 0.91 27.79
N ILE A 219 -17.39 0.14 27.57
CA ILE A 219 -18.23 -0.47 28.59
C ILE A 219 -18.31 -1.98 28.35
N PRO A 220 -18.58 -2.78 29.38
CA PRO A 220 -18.91 -4.19 29.22
C PRO A 220 -20.10 -4.36 28.26
N ASN A 221 -20.03 -5.37 27.38
CA ASN A 221 -21.06 -5.63 26.38
C ASN A 221 -21.18 -7.14 26.11
N THR A 222 -22.12 -7.52 25.28
CA THR A 222 -22.27 -8.88 24.77
C THR A 222 -22.37 -8.84 23.25
N ILE A 223 -21.60 -9.68 22.58
CA ILE A 223 -21.67 -9.88 21.14
C ILE A 223 -22.19 -11.26 20.85
N THR A 224 -23.33 -11.33 20.17
CA THR A 224 -23.92 -12.59 19.70
C THR A 224 -23.45 -12.86 18.28
N VAL A 225 -22.89 -14.05 18.02
CA VAL A 225 -22.42 -14.47 16.71
C VAL A 225 -23.23 -15.65 16.23
N THR A 226 -23.90 -15.50 15.07
CA THR A 226 -24.62 -16.61 14.42
C THR A 226 -23.88 -17.03 13.15
N THR A 227 -23.44 -18.29 13.09
CA THR A 227 -22.71 -18.85 11.93
C THR A 227 -23.63 -19.78 11.14
N ASN A 228 -23.57 -19.65 9.81
CA ASN A 228 -24.33 -20.44 8.81
C ASN A 228 -25.86 -20.45 9.04
N GLY A 229 -26.35 -19.48 9.85
CA GLY A 229 -27.77 -19.32 10.15
C GLY A 229 -28.34 -20.23 11.25
N THR A 230 -27.53 -21.08 11.85
CA THR A 230 -28.00 -22.11 12.82
C THR A 230 -27.27 -22.08 14.16
N LEU A 231 -25.95 -21.98 14.16
CA LEU A 231 -25.16 -22.00 15.40
C LEU A 231 -24.99 -20.57 15.95
N THR A 232 -25.48 -20.35 17.15
CA THR A 232 -25.39 -19.06 17.84
C THR A 232 -24.61 -19.20 19.13
N ASN A 233 -23.63 -18.33 19.32
CA ASN A 233 -22.82 -18.20 20.53
C ASN A 233 -22.84 -16.76 21.01
N GLU A 234 -22.73 -16.58 22.32
CA GLU A 234 -22.63 -15.27 22.98
C GLU A 234 -21.25 -15.11 23.60
N TYR A 235 -20.68 -13.92 23.42
CA TYR A 235 -19.37 -13.55 23.92
C TYR A 235 -19.53 -12.31 24.80
N ALA A 236 -19.31 -12.47 26.10
CA ALA A 236 -19.18 -11.35 27.01
C ALA A 236 -17.81 -10.67 26.77
N ILE A 237 -17.81 -9.35 26.75
CA ILE A 237 -16.60 -8.54 26.57
C ILE A 237 -16.51 -7.51 27.68
N ASP A 238 -15.30 -7.28 28.15
CA ASP A 238 -14.99 -6.21 29.10
C ASP A 238 -14.82 -4.87 28.36
N GLY A 239 -15.06 -3.76 29.06
CA GLY A 239 -14.78 -2.43 28.54
C GLY A 239 -13.28 -2.22 28.32
N SER A 240 -12.93 -1.62 27.17
CA SER A 240 -11.54 -1.35 26.81
C SER A 240 -11.44 -0.13 25.89
N ASN A 241 -10.36 0.67 26.06
CA ASN A 241 -10.03 1.75 25.13
C ASN A 241 -9.22 1.24 23.89
N ARG A 242 -8.95 -0.05 23.82
CA ARG A 242 -8.23 -0.67 22.68
C ARG A 242 -9.21 -1.25 21.67
N ILE A 243 -8.75 -1.41 20.42
CA ILE A 243 -9.48 -2.21 19.43
C ILE A 243 -9.51 -3.66 19.93
N GLN A 244 -10.71 -4.19 19.99
CA GLN A 244 -11.01 -5.57 20.37
C GLN A 244 -11.54 -6.32 19.13
N HIS A 245 -11.48 -7.64 19.16
CA HIS A 245 -12.11 -8.49 18.16
C HIS A 245 -12.70 -9.75 18.78
N ILE A 246 -13.79 -10.22 18.20
CA ILE A 246 -14.30 -11.57 18.41
C ILE A 246 -14.16 -12.33 17.09
N SER A 247 -13.53 -13.48 17.15
CA SER A 247 -13.27 -14.35 15.99
C SER A 247 -13.94 -15.70 16.16
N VAL A 248 -14.59 -16.18 15.11
CA VAL A 248 -15.12 -17.53 15.02
C VAL A 248 -14.43 -18.28 13.88
N ASN A 249 -14.12 -19.55 14.12
CA ASN A 249 -13.41 -20.41 13.18
C ASN A 249 -14.27 -21.57 12.72
N GLY A 250 -14.06 -22.01 11.46
CA GLY A 250 -14.75 -23.14 10.87
C GLY A 250 -14.93 -22.96 9.36
N ARG A 251 -15.81 -23.75 8.75
CA ARG A 251 -16.26 -23.50 7.37
C ARG A 251 -17.46 -22.55 7.42
N LEU A 252 -17.19 -21.26 7.22
CA LEU A 252 -18.15 -20.17 7.44
C LEU A 252 -18.61 -19.61 6.09
N GLY A 253 -19.84 -19.90 5.68
CA GLY A 253 -20.45 -19.34 4.48
C GLY A 253 -21.23 -18.05 4.75
N LYS A 254 -21.82 -17.94 5.95
CA LYS A 254 -22.60 -16.78 6.40
C LYS A 254 -22.36 -16.54 7.87
N VAL A 255 -22.11 -15.27 8.25
CA VAL A 255 -21.91 -14.90 9.65
C VAL A 255 -22.65 -13.61 9.97
N ARG A 256 -23.35 -13.60 11.11
CA ARG A 256 -24.02 -12.42 11.69
C ARG A 256 -23.39 -12.11 13.04
N PHE A 257 -23.00 -10.86 13.21
CA PHE A 257 -22.58 -10.28 14.48
C PHE A 257 -23.63 -9.29 14.95
N ARG A 258 -24.08 -9.43 16.20
CA ARG A 258 -25.05 -8.56 16.85
C ARG A 258 -24.47 -8.02 18.15
N ILE A 259 -24.63 -6.71 18.38
CA ILE A 259 -24.22 -6.04 19.62
C ILE A 259 -25.45 -5.82 20.50
N THR A 260 -25.36 -6.20 21.75
CA THR A 260 -26.50 -6.10 22.68
C THR A 260 -26.74 -4.67 23.13
N ASN A 261 -25.70 -3.98 23.65
CA ASN A 261 -25.80 -2.61 24.14
C ASN A 261 -25.26 -1.63 23.10
N GLY A 262 -26.06 -0.65 22.76
CA GLY A 262 -25.70 0.41 21.83
C GLY A 262 -25.20 1.69 22.51
N GLY A 263 -24.95 2.72 21.71
CA GLY A 263 -24.60 4.08 22.11
C GLY A 263 -23.16 4.47 21.82
N ASP A 264 -22.80 5.71 22.14
CA ASP A 264 -21.54 6.35 21.76
C ASP A 264 -20.30 5.79 22.47
N SER A 265 -20.50 4.94 23.49
CA SER A 265 -19.41 4.22 24.15
C SER A 265 -18.94 2.98 23.38
N VAL A 266 -19.59 2.66 22.25
CA VAL A 266 -19.27 1.50 21.41
C VAL A 266 -19.00 1.97 19.98
N MET A 267 -17.79 1.76 19.49
CA MET A 267 -17.38 2.04 18.12
C MET A 267 -17.08 0.73 17.40
N CYS A 268 -17.70 0.51 16.25
CA CYS A 268 -17.47 -0.66 15.42
C CYS A 268 -16.85 -0.24 14.09
N TYR A 269 -15.93 -1.04 13.57
CA TYR A 269 -15.17 -0.70 12.37
C TYR A 269 -15.61 -1.53 11.17
N GLY A 270 -15.83 -2.83 11.37
CA GLY A 270 -16.25 -3.75 10.33
C GLY A 270 -16.14 -5.19 10.75
N VAL A 271 -16.52 -6.06 9.83
CA VAL A 271 -16.38 -7.52 9.95
C VAL A 271 -15.44 -8.04 8.88
N THR A 272 -14.84 -9.21 9.12
CA THR A 272 -13.94 -9.83 8.16
C THR A 272 -14.34 -11.26 7.87
N MET A 273 -14.06 -11.72 6.66
CA MET A 273 -14.16 -13.13 6.26
C MET A 273 -12.83 -13.53 5.63
N ASP A 274 -11.99 -14.20 6.42
CA ASP A 274 -10.58 -14.45 6.12
C ASP A 274 -10.28 -15.94 5.86
N PRO A 275 -9.28 -16.26 5.01
CA PRO A 275 -8.71 -17.59 4.92
C PRO A 275 -7.81 -17.89 6.12
N ARG A 276 -7.47 -19.16 6.34
CA ARG A 276 -6.44 -19.56 7.30
C ARG A 276 -5.03 -19.27 6.78
N SER A 277 -4.81 -19.40 5.48
CA SER A 277 -3.55 -19.20 4.76
C SER A 277 -3.83 -18.73 3.34
N GLY A 278 -2.81 -18.45 2.54
CA GLY A 278 -2.96 -17.87 1.21
C GLY A 278 -3.08 -16.34 1.28
N VAL A 279 -3.82 -15.73 0.36
CA VAL A 279 -3.92 -14.27 0.22
C VAL A 279 -5.33 -13.80 0.55
N ILE A 280 -5.42 -12.67 1.22
CA ILE A 280 -6.64 -11.89 1.37
C ILE A 280 -6.37 -10.41 1.06
N LEU A 281 -7.34 -9.77 0.42
CA LEU A 281 -7.30 -8.34 0.10
C LEU A 281 -8.51 -7.67 0.74
N ASP A 282 -8.23 -6.69 1.61
CA ASP A 282 -9.23 -5.86 2.26
C ASP A 282 -9.49 -4.60 1.43
N ASN A 283 -10.76 -4.30 1.19
CA ASN A 283 -11.17 -3.09 0.48
C ASN A 283 -11.63 -2.03 1.49
N TYR A 284 -10.88 -0.94 1.56
CA TYR A 284 -11.14 0.23 2.39
C TYR A 284 -11.55 1.43 1.54
N ALA A 285 -12.63 1.28 0.79
CA ALA A 285 -13.20 2.38 0.02
C ALA A 285 -13.85 3.41 0.94
N LEU A 286 -13.57 4.70 0.68
CA LEU A 286 -14.29 5.83 1.25
C LEU A 286 -14.62 6.81 0.11
N ARG A 287 -15.87 6.81 -0.33
CA ARG A 287 -16.37 7.68 -1.39
C ARG A 287 -16.07 9.16 -1.06
N ALA A 288 -15.77 9.96 -2.08
CA ALA A 288 -15.43 11.38 -1.99
C ALA A 288 -14.15 11.71 -1.20
N SER A 289 -13.37 10.72 -0.80
CA SER A 289 -12.10 10.91 -0.10
C SER A 289 -10.99 11.33 -1.05
N SER A 290 -10.13 12.26 -0.60
CA SER A 290 -8.85 12.60 -1.25
C SER A 290 -7.67 11.77 -0.70
N GLY A 291 -7.87 10.99 0.36
CA GLY A 291 -6.82 10.30 1.11
C GLY A 291 -6.19 11.13 2.23
N GLU A 292 -6.27 12.47 2.15
CA GLU A 292 -5.61 13.38 3.08
C GLU A 292 -6.05 13.23 4.54
N GLN A 293 -7.29 12.77 4.79
CA GLN A 293 -7.84 12.55 6.13
C GLN A 293 -7.12 11.44 6.91
N LEU A 294 -6.42 10.53 6.22
CA LEU A 294 -5.70 9.42 6.87
C LEU A 294 -4.62 9.91 7.85
N ARG A 295 -4.02 11.10 7.60
CA ARG A 295 -3.04 11.71 8.51
C ARG A 295 -3.61 12.12 9.88
N ASN A 296 -4.95 12.26 9.98
CA ASN A 296 -5.63 12.68 11.21
C ASN A 296 -6.10 11.48 12.06
N LEU A 297 -5.95 10.25 11.56
CA LEU A 297 -6.27 9.06 12.32
C LEU A 297 -5.27 8.88 13.47
N SER A 298 -5.75 8.34 14.59
CA SER A 298 -4.87 8.08 15.73
C SER A 298 -3.80 7.05 15.36
N HIS A 299 -2.53 7.38 15.58
CA HIS A 299 -1.41 6.45 15.43
C HIS A 299 -1.63 5.16 16.22
N GLU A 300 -2.14 5.28 17.45
CA GLU A 300 -2.44 4.12 18.30
C GLU A 300 -3.51 3.22 17.67
N MET A 301 -4.59 3.80 17.13
CA MET A 301 -5.65 3.05 16.47
C MET A 301 -5.14 2.33 15.21
N LEU A 302 -4.34 3.00 14.40
CA LEU A 302 -3.72 2.40 13.22
C LEU A 302 -2.77 1.26 13.59
N SER A 303 -1.92 1.43 14.61
CA SER A 303 -1.02 0.41 15.11
C SER A 303 -1.78 -0.79 15.68
N GLN A 304 -2.84 -0.57 16.46
CA GLN A 304 -3.67 -1.65 17.00
C GLN A 304 -4.39 -2.43 15.88
N LEU A 305 -4.91 -1.73 14.86
CA LEU A 305 -5.49 -2.41 13.70
C LEU A 305 -4.45 -3.25 12.97
N ASN A 306 -3.25 -2.70 12.74
CA ASN A 306 -2.19 -3.45 12.07
C ASN A 306 -1.70 -4.64 12.90
N GLN A 307 -1.66 -4.55 14.22
CA GLN A 307 -1.37 -5.70 15.11
C GLN A 307 -2.39 -6.83 14.93
N LEU A 308 -3.66 -6.51 14.69
CA LEU A 308 -4.72 -7.50 14.46
C LEU A 308 -4.74 -8.03 13.01
N ARG A 309 -4.43 -7.17 12.05
CA ARG A 309 -4.53 -7.53 10.62
C ARG A 309 -3.20 -7.97 10.00
N HIS A 310 -2.06 -7.41 10.41
CA HIS A 310 -0.73 -7.68 9.83
C HIS A 310 -0.71 -7.50 8.32
N TYR A 311 -0.77 -6.25 7.85
CA TYR A 311 -0.70 -5.96 6.42
C TYR A 311 0.73 -6.12 5.89
N ASP A 312 0.87 -6.87 4.80
CA ASP A 312 2.13 -7.02 4.06
C ASP A 312 2.26 -5.93 2.98
N LEU A 313 1.12 -5.39 2.50
CA LEU A 313 1.07 -4.26 1.57
C LEU A 313 -0.14 -3.38 1.83
N VAL A 314 0.07 -2.06 1.76
CA VAL A 314 -0.98 -1.04 1.66
C VAL A 314 -0.90 -0.42 0.27
N ILE A 315 -2.01 -0.45 -0.48
CA ILE A 315 -2.16 0.21 -1.78
C ILE A 315 -3.01 1.46 -1.58
N LEU A 316 -2.49 2.62 -1.98
CA LEU A 316 -3.15 3.92 -1.89
C LEU A 316 -3.65 4.32 -3.29
N MET A 317 -4.97 4.32 -3.50
CA MET A 317 -5.64 4.61 -4.78
C MET A 317 -6.55 5.83 -4.64
N TYR A 318 -5.95 7.01 -4.62
CA TYR A 318 -6.64 8.30 -4.51
C TYR A 318 -6.30 9.22 -5.68
N GLY A 319 -7.05 10.31 -5.82
CA GLY A 319 -6.75 11.36 -6.80
C GLY A 319 -7.97 11.86 -7.56
N LEU A 320 -9.01 11.05 -7.78
CA LEU A 320 -10.22 11.49 -8.51
C LEU A 320 -10.90 12.70 -7.85
N ASN A 321 -10.89 12.76 -6.52
CA ASN A 321 -11.53 13.86 -5.76
C ASN A 321 -10.61 15.06 -5.58
N VAL A 322 -9.39 15.00 -6.10
CA VAL A 322 -8.40 16.10 -6.12
C VAL A 322 -8.39 16.77 -7.50
N ALA A 323 -8.50 15.97 -8.57
CA ALA A 323 -8.49 16.44 -9.95
C ALA A 323 -9.71 17.31 -10.25
N ASN A 324 -9.46 18.50 -10.79
CA ASN A 324 -10.51 19.38 -11.32
C ASN A 324 -10.01 20.17 -12.54
N THR A 325 -10.93 20.75 -13.31
CA THR A 325 -10.65 21.38 -14.61
C THR A 325 -9.78 22.64 -14.52
N GLN A 326 -9.69 23.26 -13.36
CA GLN A 326 -8.97 24.54 -13.16
C GLN A 326 -7.61 24.34 -12.49
N GLN A 327 -7.34 23.18 -11.90
CA GLN A 327 -6.15 22.93 -11.12
C GLN A 327 -5.07 22.22 -11.95
N THR A 328 -3.86 22.80 -11.94
CA THR A 328 -2.66 22.23 -12.56
C THR A 328 -1.48 22.15 -11.58
N ASN A 329 -1.62 22.74 -10.40
CA ASN A 329 -0.60 22.67 -9.33
C ASN A 329 -1.13 21.84 -8.17
N TYR A 330 -0.43 20.76 -7.86
CA TYR A 330 -0.79 19.79 -6.81
C TYR A 330 0.23 19.72 -5.67
N SER A 331 1.14 20.71 -5.53
CA SER A 331 2.17 20.71 -4.48
C SER A 331 1.58 20.59 -3.07
N LYS A 332 0.44 21.25 -2.79
CA LYS A 332 -0.25 21.12 -1.49
C LYS A 332 -0.81 19.71 -1.25
N TYR A 333 -1.24 19.03 -2.31
CA TYR A 333 -1.68 17.64 -2.22
C TYR A 333 -0.48 16.73 -1.97
N HIS A 334 0.63 16.96 -2.67
CA HIS A 334 1.90 16.30 -2.46
C HIS A 334 2.31 16.35 -0.98
N ASP A 335 2.46 17.55 -0.40
CA ASP A 335 2.89 17.72 0.99
C ASP A 335 2.00 16.96 1.99
N LYS A 336 0.68 16.99 1.76
CA LYS A 336 -0.28 16.30 2.62
C LYS A 336 -0.20 14.78 2.49
N MET A 337 0.01 14.26 1.28
CA MET A 337 0.11 12.81 1.07
C MET A 337 1.44 12.25 1.56
N CYS A 338 2.53 13.01 1.49
CA CYS A 338 3.78 12.67 2.17
C CYS A 338 3.56 12.51 3.69
N LEU A 339 2.84 13.45 4.32
CA LEU A 339 2.47 13.32 5.74
C LEU A 339 1.60 12.08 6.00
N VAL A 340 0.68 11.73 5.09
CA VAL A 340 -0.15 10.51 5.19
C VAL A 340 0.74 9.27 5.16
N ILE A 341 1.61 9.13 4.16
CA ILE A 341 2.46 7.96 3.99
C ILE A 341 3.39 7.80 5.19
N ASN A 342 4.02 8.88 5.63
CA ASN A 342 4.89 8.89 6.81
C ASN A 342 4.14 8.43 8.08
N HIS A 343 2.92 8.94 8.27
CA HIS A 343 2.08 8.57 9.41
C HIS A 343 1.70 7.07 9.36
N LEU A 344 1.36 6.55 8.19
CA LEU A 344 1.04 5.14 8.00
C LEU A 344 2.28 4.24 8.18
N LYS A 345 3.45 4.63 7.65
CA LYS A 345 4.71 3.89 7.83
C LYS A 345 5.07 3.76 9.31
N GLN A 346 4.93 4.83 10.09
CA GLN A 346 5.19 4.80 11.53
C GLN A 346 4.22 3.88 12.29
N ALA A 347 2.94 3.87 11.91
CA ALA A 347 1.91 3.06 12.57
C ALA A 347 1.93 1.59 12.14
N MET A 348 2.47 1.30 10.95
CA MET A 348 2.48 -0.03 10.32
C MET A 348 3.91 -0.41 9.90
N PRO A 349 4.82 -0.62 10.85
CA PRO A 349 6.18 -1.06 10.53
C PRO A 349 6.15 -2.42 9.84
N ASN A 350 7.10 -2.69 8.95
CA ASN A 350 7.22 -3.90 8.14
C ASN A 350 6.09 -4.10 7.11
N THR A 351 5.34 -3.04 6.80
CA THR A 351 4.32 -3.03 5.74
C THR A 351 4.88 -2.30 4.52
N GLY A 352 4.72 -2.87 3.33
CA GLY A 352 5.04 -2.20 2.08
C GLY A 352 3.95 -1.21 1.68
N PHE A 353 4.31 -0.20 0.88
CA PHE A 353 3.37 0.80 0.39
C PHE A 353 3.49 0.96 -1.12
N LEU A 354 2.33 1.02 -1.79
CA LEU A 354 2.20 1.24 -3.22
C LEU A 354 1.23 2.40 -3.47
N VAL A 355 1.73 3.47 -4.06
CA VAL A 355 0.92 4.57 -4.57
C VAL A 355 0.48 4.22 -6.00
N VAL A 356 -0.82 4.25 -6.25
CA VAL A 356 -1.39 4.06 -7.59
C VAL A 356 -1.87 5.40 -8.12
N SER A 357 -1.44 5.76 -9.33
CA SER A 357 -1.83 7.03 -9.93
C SER A 357 -3.34 7.12 -10.18
N VAL A 358 -3.85 8.35 -10.28
CA VAL A 358 -5.20 8.57 -10.80
C VAL A 358 -5.33 7.98 -12.21
N ALA A 359 -6.54 7.49 -12.55
CA ALA A 359 -6.92 7.03 -13.87
C ALA A 359 -7.10 8.21 -14.85
N ASP A 360 -7.28 7.90 -16.14
CA ASP A 360 -7.76 8.89 -17.09
C ASP A 360 -9.19 9.33 -16.72
N ARG A 361 -9.44 10.62 -16.84
CA ARG A 361 -10.73 11.27 -16.62
C ARG A 361 -10.91 12.38 -17.66
N GLU A 362 -12.10 12.48 -18.21
CA GLU A 362 -12.37 13.43 -19.27
C GLU A 362 -13.20 14.63 -18.81
N GLU A 363 -13.03 15.73 -19.51
CA GLU A 363 -13.87 16.91 -19.46
C GLU A 363 -14.39 17.27 -20.85
N ASN A 364 -15.56 17.90 -20.90
CA ASN A 364 -16.11 18.39 -22.16
C ASN A 364 -15.50 19.76 -22.49
N VAL A 365 -14.76 19.84 -23.59
CA VAL A 365 -14.18 21.07 -24.11
C VAL A 365 -14.78 21.30 -25.52
N ASP A 366 -15.67 22.28 -25.63
CA ASP A 366 -16.35 22.65 -26.91
C ASP A 366 -17.04 21.46 -27.58
N GLY A 367 -17.72 20.61 -26.80
CA GLY A 367 -18.44 19.44 -27.31
C GLY A 367 -17.57 18.21 -27.54
N VAL A 368 -16.27 18.28 -27.30
CA VAL A 368 -15.33 17.17 -27.45
C VAL A 368 -14.84 16.73 -26.08
N MET A 369 -14.92 15.42 -25.81
CA MET A 369 -14.36 14.84 -24.60
C MET A 369 -12.82 14.76 -24.71
N LYS A 370 -12.12 15.36 -23.76
CA LYS A 370 -10.64 15.40 -23.70
C LYS A 370 -10.17 15.04 -22.29
N THR A 371 -9.04 14.39 -22.18
CA THR A 371 -8.41 14.15 -20.88
C THR A 371 -8.35 15.45 -20.09
N MET A 372 -8.88 15.43 -18.87
CA MET A 372 -9.03 16.61 -18.02
C MET A 372 -7.69 17.30 -17.81
N ARG A 373 -7.72 18.62 -17.94
CA ARG A 373 -6.55 19.47 -17.68
C ARG A 373 -6.03 19.20 -16.27
N GLY A 374 -4.72 19.02 -16.14
CA GLY A 374 -4.06 18.79 -14.85
C GLY A 374 -3.94 17.32 -14.43
N ILE A 375 -4.58 16.36 -15.12
CA ILE A 375 -4.43 14.92 -14.80
C ILE A 375 -2.96 14.49 -14.87
N LYS A 376 -2.24 14.87 -15.91
CA LYS A 376 -0.81 14.49 -16.06
C LYS A 376 0.07 15.11 -14.98
N GLN A 377 -0.23 16.34 -14.55
CA GLN A 377 0.46 17.00 -13.45
C GLN A 377 0.18 16.29 -12.11
N LEU A 378 -1.09 15.88 -11.89
CA LEU A 378 -1.43 15.11 -10.69
C LEU A 378 -0.70 13.76 -10.65
N ILE A 379 -0.61 13.07 -11.80
CA ILE A 379 0.13 11.80 -11.90
C ILE A 379 1.62 12.00 -11.60
N ALA A 380 2.22 13.05 -12.15
CA ALA A 380 3.62 13.40 -11.86
C ALA A 380 3.85 13.66 -10.36
N GLU A 381 2.94 14.41 -9.72
CA GLU A 381 3.00 14.64 -8.27
C GLU A 381 2.80 13.35 -7.45
N GLN A 382 1.92 12.46 -7.88
CA GLN A 382 1.76 11.15 -7.21
C GLN A 382 3.01 10.29 -7.33
N GLN A 383 3.74 10.38 -8.44
CA GLN A 383 5.03 9.72 -8.62
C GLN A 383 6.12 10.36 -7.74
N HIS A 384 6.15 11.71 -7.65
CA HIS A 384 7.06 12.42 -6.73
C HIS A 384 6.79 12.06 -5.27
N ILE A 385 5.50 11.99 -4.84
CA ILE A 385 5.12 11.53 -3.51
C ILE A 385 5.73 10.15 -3.21
N ALA A 386 5.64 9.21 -4.15
CA ALA A 386 6.19 7.88 -3.96
C ALA A 386 7.71 7.89 -3.88
N ALA A 387 8.39 8.71 -4.70
CA ALA A 387 9.83 8.85 -4.71
C ALA A 387 10.35 9.51 -3.42
N ASP A 388 9.72 10.60 -2.97
CA ASP A 388 10.13 11.34 -1.78
C ASP A 388 9.91 10.55 -0.50
N GLU A 389 8.85 9.74 -0.44
CA GLU A 389 8.57 8.87 0.70
C GLU A 389 9.25 7.49 0.60
N GLY A 390 9.98 7.21 -0.49
CA GLY A 390 10.69 5.95 -0.69
C GLY A 390 9.74 4.74 -0.67
N VAL A 391 8.65 4.80 -1.45
CA VAL A 391 7.66 3.73 -1.60
C VAL A 391 7.45 3.38 -3.07
N ALA A 392 6.69 2.34 -3.36
CA ALA A 392 6.42 1.93 -4.73
C ALA A 392 5.35 2.81 -5.41
N PHE A 393 5.43 2.92 -6.74
CA PHE A 393 4.48 3.64 -7.58
C PHE A 393 4.03 2.79 -8.78
N TRP A 394 2.74 2.83 -9.09
CA TRP A 394 2.20 2.23 -10.31
C TRP A 394 1.35 3.23 -11.09
N ASN A 395 1.72 3.46 -12.35
CA ASN A 395 1.04 4.39 -13.24
C ASN A 395 -0.16 3.73 -13.91
N MET A 396 -1.34 3.83 -13.26
CA MET A 396 -2.59 3.29 -13.78
C MET A 396 -3.05 4.00 -15.06
N PHE A 397 -2.82 5.30 -15.20
CA PHE A 397 -3.15 6.07 -16.38
C PHE A 397 -2.45 5.51 -17.63
N GLU A 398 -1.15 5.23 -17.53
CA GLU A 398 -0.41 4.61 -18.64
C GLU A 398 -0.86 3.16 -18.89
N ALA A 399 -1.07 2.38 -17.81
CA ALA A 399 -1.52 1.00 -17.92
C ALA A 399 -2.87 0.89 -18.67
N MET A 400 -3.78 1.85 -18.49
CA MET A 400 -5.06 1.85 -19.21
C MET A 400 -5.00 2.40 -20.63
N GLY A 401 -3.84 2.94 -21.07
CA GLY A 401 -3.61 3.43 -22.43
C GLY A 401 -3.40 4.94 -22.55
N GLY A 402 -3.30 5.65 -21.43
CA GLY A 402 -2.99 7.08 -21.40
C GLY A 402 -4.16 7.98 -21.81
N THR A 403 -3.85 9.10 -22.43
CA THR A 403 -4.80 10.13 -22.89
C THR A 403 -5.91 9.54 -23.74
N GLY A 404 -7.17 9.82 -23.39
CA GLY A 404 -8.38 9.38 -24.11
C GLY A 404 -8.75 7.92 -23.83
N SER A 405 -8.08 7.23 -22.92
CA SER A 405 -8.33 5.82 -22.63
C SER A 405 -9.72 5.59 -22.02
N ILE A 406 -10.22 6.51 -21.17
CA ILE A 406 -11.56 6.37 -20.60
C ILE A 406 -12.64 6.55 -21.68
N VAL A 407 -12.46 7.43 -22.66
CA VAL A 407 -13.37 7.58 -23.82
C VAL A 407 -13.44 6.27 -24.63
N LYS A 408 -12.28 5.66 -24.86
CA LYS A 408 -12.21 4.35 -25.53
C LYS A 408 -13.00 3.30 -24.75
N MET A 409 -12.83 3.22 -23.41
CA MET A 409 -13.55 2.29 -22.56
C MET A 409 -15.07 2.52 -22.52
N VAL A 410 -15.52 3.78 -22.61
CA VAL A 410 -16.95 4.14 -22.74
C VAL A 410 -17.52 3.67 -24.07
N ASN A 411 -16.74 3.76 -25.16
CA ASN A 411 -17.18 3.44 -26.52
C ASN A 411 -17.06 1.96 -26.86
N GLU A 412 -16.32 1.17 -26.08
CA GLU A 412 -16.26 -0.30 -26.26
C GLU A 412 -17.64 -0.96 -26.12
N ARG A 413 -17.81 -2.12 -26.75
CA ARG A 413 -19.01 -2.93 -26.63
C ARG A 413 -18.64 -4.37 -26.20
N PRO A 414 -19.01 -4.79 -24.98
CA PRO A 414 -19.70 -4.04 -23.91
C PRO A 414 -18.83 -2.94 -23.31
N ARG A 415 -19.47 -1.87 -22.82
CA ARG A 415 -18.78 -0.74 -22.18
C ARG A 415 -18.00 -1.18 -20.96
N LYS A 416 -16.82 -0.59 -20.77
CA LYS A 416 -15.94 -0.81 -19.61
C LYS A 416 -15.91 0.38 -18.65
N ALA A 417 -16.42 1.54 -19.07
CA ALA A 417 -16.56 2.72 -18.23
C ALA A 417 -17.97 3.31 -18.34
N ASN A 418 -18.33 4.13 -17.37
CA ASN A 418 -19.62 4.79 -17.28
C ASN A 418 -19.67 6.04 -18.20
N LEU A 419 -20.88 6.53 -18.47
CA LEU A 419 -21.09 7.71 -19.30
C LEU A 419 -20.67 9.03 -18.63
N ASP A 420 -20.23 8.98 -17.38
CA ASP A 420 -19.63 10.11 -16.68
C ASP A 420 -18.16 10.34 -17.05
N TYR A 421 -17.58 9.49 -17.90
CA TYR A 421 -16.20 9.56 -18.36
C TYR A 421 -15.16 9.67 -17.22
N THR A 422 -15.48 9.08 -16.09
CA THR A 422 -14.68 9.11 -14.87
C THR A 422 -14.57 7.73 -14.24
N HIS A 423 -15.69 7.06 -14.02
CA HIS A 423 -15.74 5.80 -13.30
C HIS A 423 -15.81 4.60 -14.26
N ILE A 424 -14.98 3.60 -13.97
CA ILE A 424 -15.07 2.29 -14.61
C ILE A 424 -16.25 1.49 -14.04
N ASN A 425 -16.77 0.56 -14.84
CA ASN A 425 -17.71 -0.45 -14.37
C ASN A 425 -16.97 -1.77 -14.05
N HIS A 426 -17.70 -2.83 -13.71
CA HIS A 426 -17.08 -4.12 -13.37
C HIS A 426 -16.23 -4.74 -14.48
N LEU A 427 -16.53 -4.49 -15.76
CA LEU A 427 -15.71 -4.98 -16.88
C LEU A 427 -14.39 -4.19 -16.98
N GLY A 428 -14.45 -2.88 -16.80
CA GLY A 428 -13.25 -2.04 -16.69
C GLY A 428 -12.44 -2.38 -15.46
N GLY A 429 -13.11 -2.62 -14.31
CA GLY A 429 -12.46 -3.05 -13.08
C GLY A 429 -11.68 -4.35 -13.25
N ARG A 430 -12.26 -5.34 -13.95
CA ARG A 430 -11.56 -6.57 -14.31
C ARG A 430 -10.30 -6.32 -15.13
N GLN A 431 -10.38 -5.41 -16.10
CA GLN A 431 -9.23 -5.06 -16.95
C GLN A 431 -8.14 -4.37 -16.13
N MET A 432 -8.49 -3.39 -15.29
CA MET A 432 -7.53 -2.69 -14.45
C MET A 432 -6.91 -3.61 -13.38
N ALA A 433 -7.72 -4.48 -12.79
CA ALA A 433 -7.26 -5.50 -11.87
C ALA A 433 -6.25 -6.45 -12.51
N LYS A 434 -6.48 -6.84 -13.77
CA LYS A 434 -5.54 -7.67 -14.54
C LYS A 434 -4.21 -6.96 -14.75
N TYR A 435 -4.23 -5.68 -15.12
CA TYR A 435 -3.03 -4.90 -15.35
C TYR A 435 -2.20 -4.72 -14.06
N LEU A 436 -2.87 -4.41 -12.94
CA LEU A 436 -2.19 -4.31 -11.63
C LEU A 436 -1.68 -5.68 -11.17
N TYR A 437 -2.44 -6.75 -11.37
CA TYR A 437 -2.00 -8.11 -11.08
C TYR A 437 -0.75 -8.47 -11.87
N ASP A 438 -0.72 -8.20 -13.18
CA ASP A 438 0.44 -8.50 -14.03
C ASP A 438 1.68 -7.71 -13.58
N ALA A 439 1.50 -6.45 -13.17
CA ALA A 439 2.58 -5.64 -12.63
C ALA A 439 3.12 -6.20 -11.30
N ILE A 440 2.24 -6.61 -10.39
CA ILE A 440 2.63 -7.26 -9.12
C ILE A 440 3.38 -8.56 -9.39
N ILE A 441 2.90 -9.38 -10.32
CA ILE A 441 3.52 -10.67 -10.63
C ILE A 441 4.87 -10.48 -11.34
N ALA A 442 5.00 -9.51 -12.24
CA ALA A 442 6.28 -9.20 -12.87
C ALA A 442 7.35 -8.82 -11.83
N GLY A 443 6.98 -7.99 -10.85
CA GLY A 443 7.86 -7.65 -9.74
C GLY A 443 8.17 -8.85 -8.83
N TYR A 444 7.19 -9.71 -8.55
CA TYR A 444 7.41 -10.94 -7.78
C TYR A 444 8.33 -11.92 -8.52
N ASP A 445 8.18 -12.07 -9.82
CA ASP A 445 9.05 -12.93 -10.63
C ASP A 445 10.49 -12.35 -10.70
N ASN A 446 10.66 -11.02 -10.71
CA ASN A 446 11.97 -10.36 -10.55
C ASN A 446 12.58 -10.66 -9.17
N TYR A 447 11.79 -10.56 -8.10
CA TYR A 447 12.20 -10.91 -6.75
C TYR A 447 12.72 -12.35 -6.67
N LEU A 448 12.01 -13.32 -7.23
CA LEU A 448 12.44 -14.74 -7.26
C LEU A 448 13.76 -14.93 -8.04
N ARG A 449 13.90 -14.28 -9.19
CA ARG A 449 15.15 -14.33 -9.99
C ARG A 449 16.31 -13.72 -9.24
N ARG A 450 16.08 -12.62 -8.51
CA ARG A 450 17.08 -11.97 -7.68
C ARG A 450 17.57 -12.87 -6.55
N LEU A 451 16.64 -13.55 -5.85
CA LEU A 451 16.98 -14.54 -4.83
C LEU A 451 17.83 -15.70 -5.39
N SER A 452 17.47 -16.23 -6.57
CA SER A 452 18.24 -17.29 -7.23
C SER A 452 19.65 -16.80 -7.60
N TYR A 453 19.75 -15.60 -8.16
CA TYR A 453 21.04 -14.99 -8.53
C TYR A 453 21.93 -14.74 -7.29
N GLU A 454 21.35 -14.37 -6.17
CA GLU A 454 22.07 -14.18 -4.90
C GLU A 454 22.53 -15.48 -4.27
N ALA A 455 21.78 -16.57 -4.48
CA ALA A 455 22.13 -17.89 -3.96
C ALA A 455 23.24 -18.59 -4.76
N GLU A 456 23.46 -18.22 -6.04
CA GLU A 456 24.48 -18.80 -6.91
C GLU A 456 25.87 -18.15 -6.72
N TYR A 457 25.95 -17.02 -6.03
CA TYR A 457 27.18 -16.24 -5.78
C TYR A 457 27.37 -15.91 -4.29
#